data_330b7f0bbbffc46dfb2698bb4ac582cb
#
_entry.id   330b7f0bbbffc46dfb2698bb4ac582cb
#
_cell.length_a   1.000
_cell.length_b   1.000
_cell.length_c   1.000
_cell.angle_alpha   90.00
_cell.angle_beta   90.00
_cell.angle_gamma   90.00
#
_symmetry.space_group_name_H-M   'P 1'
#
loop_
_entity.id
_entity.type
_entity.pdbx_description
1 polymer ?
#
loop_
_entity_poly.entity_id
_entity_poly.type
_entity_poly.pdbx_seq_one_letter_code
_entity_poly.pdbx_strand_id
1 'polypeptide(L)'
;MLTRHLTRTAVASLALASVLLTAGGAGAATEPRWEVSLSGPGPAESLMSVSSVGDDLAWAVGRTGGQGVIMRWDGAKWSKDTAPGLPEVWQWSSVSAVSADDVWAYGTVERDQALVHYDGQRWTSVPTAGPADDSWPEVPIEAVPGRLFKGGDALYTYSDGTWQTFALPDLVDIRDIDALSANDAYATGMQYPVDGGHPVTYHWDGTTWTLMEEPPVRTGTDTAKIAAVAPDSVYVAGWADGSDAGPPVPSVAHWDGTAWKDITGALADLYLHAIAPDGRGGLWVTGNDQTEPTRAEPVFWHFDGTTWTKEAGALAPDGDTRWPSYTFYDLAPADGTGDVWAVGDYSTPMDAHGDQAIHGLIERSSTPSEASTGS
;
A
#
# COMPACT_ATOMS: atom_id res chain seq x y z
N MET A 1 17.81 72.74 -70.18
CA MET A 1 18.46 72.83 -68.84
C MET A 1 18.06 71.60 -68.09
N LEU A 2 18.99 70.66 -67.98
CA LEU A 2 18.79 69.37 -67.30
C LEU A 2 19.29 69.47 -65.86
N THR A 3 18.41 69.18 -64.88
CA THR A 3 18.78 69.04 -63.49
C THR A 3 18.74 67.56 -63.13
N ARG A 4 19.91 66.97 -62.79
CA ARG A 4 20.04 65.57 -62.36
C ARG A 4 19.78 65.53 -60.89
N HIS A 5 18.82 64.65 -60.45
CA HIS A 5 18.63 64.28 -59.11
C HIS A 5 19.47 63.01 -58.80
N LEU A 6 20.37 63.11 -57.84
CA LEU A 6 21.12 62.02 -57.27
C LEU A 6 20.29 61.33 -56.16
N THR A 7 19.96 60.07 -56.37
CA THR A 7 19.32 59.23 -55.38
C THR A 7 20.41 58.57 -54.52
N ARG A 8 20.42 58.87 -53.24
CA ARG A 8 21.27 58.22 -52.30
C ARG A 8 20.57 56.92 -51.79
N THR A 9 21.16 55.76 -52.05
CA THR A 9 20.77 54.47 -51.54
C THR A 9 21.34 54.34 -50.14
N ALA A 10 20.44 54.20 -49.12
CA ALA A 10 20.83 53.91 -47.77
C ALA A 10 20.89 52.38 -47.63
N VAL A 11 22.06 51.83 -47.25
CA VAL A 11 22.27 50.44 -46.90
C VAL A 11 21.92 50.32 -45.42
N ALA A 12 20.83 49.65 -45.12
CA ALA A 12 20.47 49.26 -43.72
C ALA A 12 21.20 47.96 -43.35
N SER A 13 22.14 48.08 -42.46
CA SER A 13 22.80 46.93 -41.83
C SER A 13 21.86 46.31 -40.79
N LEU A 14 21.34 45.11 -41.07
CA LEU A 14 20.64 44.29 -40.07
C LEU A 14 21.67 43.68 -39.12
N ALA A 15 21.69 44.13 -37.87
CA ALA A 15 22.40 43.45 -36.79
C ALA A 15 21.50 42.28 -36.30
N LEU A 16 21.91 41.03 -36.57
CA LEU A 16 21.33 39.86 -35.91
C LEU A 16 21.77 39.85 -34.44
N ALA A 17 20.85 40.17 -33.56
CA ALA A 17 21.04 39.88 -32.12
C ALA A 17 20.74 38.40 -31.87
N SER A 18 21.78 37.59 -31.64
CA SER A 18 21.65 36.21 -31.16
C SER A 18 21.19 36.25 -29.72
N VAL A 19 19.89 35.98 -29.49
CA VAL A 19 19.38 35.71 -28.15
C VAL A 19 19.82 34.29 -27.82
N LEU A 20 20.86 34.16 -26.98
CA LEU A 20 21.14 32.91 -26.27
C LEU A 20 20.00 32.70 -25.26
N LEU A 21 19.03 31.86 -25.62
CA LEU A 21 18.19 31.23 -24.60
C LEU A 21 19.12 30.29 -23.78
N THR A 22 19.51 30.70 -22.61
CA THR A 22 19.93 29.77 -21.59
C THR A 22 18.68 28.95 -21.22
N ALA A 23 18.62 27.72 -21.69
CA ALA A 23 17.71 26.73 -21.13
C ALA A 23 18.13 26.63 -19.66
N GLY A 24 17.33 27.24 -18.77
CA GLY A 24 17.38 26.94 -17.36
C GLY A 24 17.17 25.43 -17.24
N GLY A 25 18.15 24.72 -16.76
CA GLY A 25 17.97 23.33 -16.43
C GLY A 25 16.80 23.24 -15.46
N ALA A 26 15.67 22.68 -15.90
CA ALA A 26 14.73 22.08 -14.97
C ALA A 26 15.56 21.10 -14.17
N GLY A 27 15.73 21.35 -12.88
CA GLY A 27 16.30 20.36 -11.98
C GLY A 27 15.53 19.08 -12.22
N ALA A 28 16.21 18.02 -12.61
CA ALA A 28 15.59 16.71 -12.66
C ALA A 28 14.98 16.50 -11.28
N ALA A 29 13.67 16.34 -11.21
CA ALA A 29 13.04 15.83 -10.00
C ALA A 29 13.78 14.53 -9.70
N THR A 30 14.41 14.47 -8.55
CA THR A 30 15.10 13.27 -8.13
C THR A 30 14.01 12.26 -7.81
N GLU A 31 13.98 11.17 -8.57
CA GLU A 31 13.03 10.07 -8.40
C GLU A 31 13.07 9.56 -6.95
N PRO A 32 11.92 9.17 -6.39
CA PRO A 32 11.87 8.52 -5.09
C PRO A 32 12.81 7.31 -5.09
N ARG A 33 13.56 7.13 -4.02
CA ARG A 33 14.45 5.98 -3.87
C ARG A 33 13.88 5.07 -2.79
N TRP A 34 13.75 3.80 -3.14
CA TRP A 34 13.44 2.77 -2.18
C TRP A 34 14.72 2.29 -1.49
N GLU A 35 14.69 2.19 -0.18
CA GLU A 35 15.83 1.75 0.62
C GLU A 35 15.42 0.66 1.60
N VAL A 36 16.25 -0.38 1.72
CA VAL A 36 16.04 -1.44 2.72
C VAL A 36 16.22 -0.85 4.12
N SER A 37 15.18 -0.91 4.91
CA SER A 37 15.15 -0.47 6.31
C SER A 37 15.29 -1.63 7.30
N LEU A 38 14.85 -2.82 6.90
CA LEU A 38 15.04 -4.09 7.63
C LEU A 38 15.22 -5.23 6.65
N SER A 39 16.25 -6.05 6.86
CA SER A 39 16.48 -7.31 6.14
C SER A 39 17.41 -8.24 6.94
N GLY A 40 17.60 -9.46 6.44
CA GLY A 40 18.52 -10.46 7.00
C GLY A 40 17.90 -11.34 8.08
N PRO A 41 18.69 -12.29 8.62
CA PRO A 41 18.24 -13.16 9.70
C PRO A 41 17.96 -12.32 10.94
N GLY A 42 16.71 -11.98 11.12
CA GLY A 42 16.23 -11.02 12.09
C GLY A 42 15.05 -11.52 12.90
N PRO A 43 14.36 -10.62 13.57
CA PRO A 43 13.23 -10.95 14.43
C PRO A 43 11.95 -11.32 13.67
N ALA A 44 11.92 -11.18 12.33
CA ALA A 44 10.77 -11.50 11.49
C ALA A 44 11.18 -12.39 10.31
N GLU A 45 10.34 -13.38 9.97
CA GLU A 45 10.42 -14.19 8.76
C GLU A 45 9.51 -13.64 7.67
N SER A 46 8.35 -13.11 8.04
CA SER A 46 7.40 -12.51 7.11
C SER A 46 6.63 -11.41 7.84
N LEU A 47 6.40 -10.29 7.17
CA LEU A 47 5.64 -9.15 7.67
C LEU A 47 4.43 -8.92 6.77
N MET A 48 3.23 -8.92 7.36
CA MET A 48 1.95 -8.96 6.66
C MET A 48 1.28 -7.58 6.54
N SER A 49 1.49 -6.71 7.52
CA SER A 49 0.83 -5.40 7.56
C SER A 49 1.70 -4.38 8.27
N VAL A 50 1.57 -3.12 7.88
CA VAL A 50 2.29 -1.97 8.43
C VAL A 50 1.34 -0.79 8.62
N SER A 51 1.54 -0.04 9.70
CA SER A 51 0.82 1.21 9.96
C SER A 51 1.75 2.21 10.65
N SER A 52 1.67 3.47 10.29
CA SER A 52 2.55 4.52 10.81
C SER A 52 1.79 5.66 11.45
N VAL A 53 2.49 6.35 12.36
CA VAL A 53 2.03 7.58 13.00
C VAL A 53 3.16 8.61 12.89
N GLY A 54 3.15 9.37 11.82
CA GLY A 54 4.25 10.28 11.50
C GLY A 54 5.54 9.54 11.07
N ASP A 55 6.61 10.29 10.92
CA ASP A 55 7.92 9.77 10.45
C ASP A 55 8.66 8.92 11.47
N ASP A 56 8.42 9.19 12.74
CA ASP A 56 9.22 8.67 13.84
C ASP A 56 8.63 7.41 14.47
N LEU A 57 7.45 6.96 14.03
CA LEU A 57 6.76 5.87 14.68
C LEU A 57 5.94 5.05 13.69
N ALA A 58 6.20 3.75 13.68
CA ALA A 58 5.42 2.79 12.91
C ALA A 58 5.42 1.40 13.56
N TRP A 59 4.44 0.58 13.21
CA TRP A 59 4.38 -0.82 13.57
C TRP A 59 4.24 -1.68 12.33
N ALA A 60 4.93 -2.81 12.33
CA ALA A 60 4.76 -3.86 11.33
C ALA A 60 4.52 -5.18 12.04
N VAL A 61 3.63 -5.99 11.52
CA VAL A 61 3.23 -7.25 12.15
C VAL A 61 3.39 -8.43 11.20
N GLY A 62 3.63 -9.60 11.78
CA GLY A 62 3.83 -10.81 11.01
C GLY A 62 4.16 -12.02 11.89
N ARG A 63 5.14 -12.82 11.45
CA ARG A 63 5.56 -14.03 12.15
C ARG A 63 7.05 -14.28 12.11
N THR A 64 7.54 -15.09 13.05
CA THR A 64 8.89 -15.65 13.07
C THR A 64 8.88 -16.98 13.84
N GLY A 65 9.50 -18.04 13.31
CA GLY A 65 9.57 -19.36 13.98
C GLY A 65 8.21 -19.94 14.36
N GLY A 66 7.14 -19.64 13.59
CA GLY A 66 5.77 -20.08 13.90
C GLY A 66 5.12 -19.31 15.06
N GLN A 67 5.63 -18.15 15.42
CA GLN A 67 5.07 -17.24 16.42
C GLN A 67 4.85 -15.86 15.82
N GLY A 68 3.75 -15.21 16.23
CA GLY A 68 3.47 -13.84 15.83
C GLY A 68 4.52 -12.87 16.38
N VAL A 69 4.90 -11.90 15.54
CA VAL A 69 5.83 -10.83 15.89
C VAL A 69 5.22 -9.47 15.59
N ILE A 70 5.45 -8.52 16.48
CA ILE A 70 5.19 -7.10 16.26
C ILE A 70 6.54 -6.40 16.25
N MET A 71 6.81 -5.65 15.18
CA MET A 71 7.97 -4.80 15.01
C MET A 71 7.56 -3.35 15.23
N ARG A 72 8.45 -2.55 15.81
CA ARG A 72 8.24 -1.13 16.04
C ARG A 72 9.41 -0.31 15.49
N TRP A 73 9.09 0.74 14.75
CA TRP A 73 10.00 1.81 14.33
C TRP A 73 10.07 2.89 15.41
N ASP A 74 11.28 3.34 15.76
CA ASP A 74 11.52 4.35 16.79
C ASP A 74 12.08 5.67 16.23
N GLY A 75 11.89 5.91 14.92
CA GLY A 75 12.48 7.04 14.21
C GLY A 75 13.89 6.77 13.66
N ALA A 76 14.52 5.66 14.05
CA ALA A 76 15.88 5.34 13.63
C ALA A 76 16.07 3.88 13.19
N LYS A 77 15.34 2.94 13.78
CA LYS A 77 15.46 1.50 13.49
C LYS A 77 14.20 0.74 13.82
N TRP A 78 14.01 -0.37 13.14
CA TRP A 78 13.03 -1.39 13.49
C TRP A 78 13.57 -2.31 14.58
N SER A 79 12.73 -2.63 15.55
CA SER A 79 13.03 -3.59 16.62
C SER A 79 11.76 -4.34 17.03
N LYS A 80 11.93 -5.57 17.55
CA LYS A 80 10.80 -6.31 18.10
C LYS A 80 10.17 -5.53 19.26
N ASP A 81 8.86 -5.35 19.23
CA ASP A 81 8.13 -4.79 20.36
C ASP A 81 8.20 -5.75 21.56
N THR A 82 8.58 -5.21 22.70
CA THR A 82 8.72 -5.93 23.96
C THR A 82 7.74 -5.48 25.03
N ALA A 83 6.77 -4.65 24.66
CA ALA A 83 5.72 -4.22 25.58
C ALA A 83 4.95 -5.43 26.12
N PRO A 84 4.64 -5.47 27.41
CA PRO A 84 3.99 -6.62 28.04
C PRO A 84 2.53 -6.77 27.59
N GLY A 85 2.00 -7.99 27.69
CA GLY A 85 0.58 -8.28 27.55
C GLY A 85 0.15 -8.89 26.21
N LEU A 86 1.08 -9.09 25.27
CA LEU A 86 0.78 -9.83 24.04
C LEU A 86 0.46 -11.30 24.35
N PRO A 87 -0.65 -11.85 23.84
CA PRO A 87 -0.89 -13.28 23.84
C PRO A 87 0.06 -14.00 22.88
N GLU A 88 0.24 -15.30 23.07
CA GLU A 88 0.90 -16.14 22.08
C GLU A 88 -0.06 -16.35 20.90
N VAL A 89 0.36 -15.93 19.72
CA VAL A 89 -0.36 -16.11 18.45
C VAL A 89 0.57 -16.78 17.44
N TRP A 90 0.00 -17.45 16.47
CA TRP A 90 0.77 -18.03 15.40
C TRP A 90 1.26 -16.94 14.40
N GLN A 91 0.42 -15.97 14.11
CA GLN A 91 0.71 -14.84 13.22
C GLN A 91 -0.14 -13.64 13.60
N TRP A 92 0.44 -12.45 13.56
CA TRP A 92 -0.28 -11.19 13.46
C TRP A 92 -0.46 -10.87 11.98
N SER A 93 -1.68 -10.55 11.56
CA SER A 93 -2.02 -10.36 10.15
C SER A 93 -2.39 -8.92 9.78
N SER A 94 -2.85 -8.12 10.74
CA SER A 94 -3.22 -6.74 10.49
C SER A 94 -2.86 -5.85 11.66
N VAL A 95 -2.43 -4.60 11.39
CA VAL A 95 -2.14 -3.57 12.38
C VAL A 95 -2.67 -2.24 11.90
N SER A 96 -3.27 -1.47 12.82
CA SER A 96 -3.70 -0.10 12.55
C SER A 96 -3.38 0.79 13.76
N ALA A 97 -2.67 1.89 13.51
CA ALA A 97 -2.16 2.81 14.50
C ALA A 97 -2.80 4.18 14.36
N VAL A 98 -3.52 4.62 15.38
CA VAL A 98 -4.15 5.95 15.46
C VAL A 98 -3.19 6.97 16.06
N SER A 99 -2.43 6.54 17.07
CA SER A 99 -1.46 7.38 17.78
C SER A 99 -0.40 6.50 18.46
N ALA A 100 0.56 7.14 19.13
CA ALA A 100 1.61 6.45 19.87
C ALA A 100 1.10 5.59 21.04
N ASP A 101 -0.11 5.79 21.48
CA ASP A 101 -0.78 5.13 22.60
C ASP A 101 -2.17 4.56 22.24
N ASP A 102 -2.46 4.46 20.95
CA ASP A 102 -3.68 3.84 20.42
C ASP A 102 -3.35 3.03 19.16
N VAL A 103 -2.96 1.77 19.36
CA VAL A 103 -2.59 0.85 18.26
C VAL A 103 -3.33 -0.47 18.44
N TRP A 104 -3.86 -0.97 17.36
CA TRP A 104 -4.61 -2.20 17.29
C TRP A 104 -3.88 -3.23 16.44
N ALA A 105 -3.87 -4.47 16.87
CA ALA A 105 -3.35 -5.58 16.07
C ALA A 105 -4.29 -6.78 16.14
N TYR A 106 -4.46 -7.42 14.99
CA TYR A 106 -5.28 -8.60 14.82
C TYR A 106 -4.41 -9.77 14.37
N GLY A 107 -4.70 -10.95 14.90
CA GLY A 107 -3.96 -12.17 14.57
C GLY A 107 -4.76 -13.42 14.85
N THR A 108 -4.16 -14.57 14.58
CA THR A 108 -4.78 -15.88 14.71
C THR A 108 -4.04 -16.78 15.70
N VAL A 109 -4.82 -17.52 16.48
CA VAL A 109 -4.35 -18.53 17.46
C VAL A 109 -5.01 -19.84 17.08
N GLU A 110 -4.31 -20.74 16.37
CA GLU A 110 -4.89 -21.99 15.85
C GLU A 110 -6.17 -21.72 15.01
N ARG A 111 -7.33 -21.91 15.66
CA ARG A 111 -8.66 -21.66 15.09
C ARG A 111 -9.40 -20.52 15.79
N ASP A 112 -8.70 -19.71 16.53
CA ASP A 112 -9.27 -18.60 17.29
C ASP A 112 -8.66 -17.28 16.85
N GLN A 113 -9.30 -16.19 17.20
CA GLN A 113 -8.89 -14.83 16.85
C GLN A 113 -8.27 -14.14 18.05
N ALA A 114 -7.24 -13.35 17.82
CA ALA A 114 -6.67 -12.46 18.80
C ALA A 114 -6.78 -11.01 18.32
N LEU A 115 -7.39 -10.17 19.12
CA LEU A 115 -7.37 -8.73 18.94
C LEU A 115 -6.74 -8.11 20.19
N VAL A 116 -5.78 -7.22 19.97
CA VAL A 116 -5.10 -6.52 21.06
C VAL A 116 -5.07 -5.02 20.81
N HIS A 117 -5.10 -4.26 21.89
CA HIS A 117 -4.98 -2.81 21.92
C HIS A 117 -3.76 -2.41 22.75
N TYR A 118 -2.94 -1.51 22.21
CA TYR A 118 -1.78 -0.90 22.88
C TYR A 118 -2.14 0.50 23.38
N ASP A 119 -1.91 0.74 24.68
CA ASP A 119 -2.22 1.97 25.39
C ASP A 119 -1.00 2.88 25.61
N GLY A 120 0.08 2.66 24.85
CA GLY A 120 1.35 3.36 25.05
C GLY A 120 2.28 2.70 26.06
N GLN A 121 1.79 1.74 26.86
CA GLN A 121 2.57 1.05 27.88
C GLN A 121 2.49 -0.47 27.78
N ARG A 122 1.34 -0.98 27.41
CA ARG A 122 1.08 -2.44 27.33
C ARG A 122 0.03 -2.78 26.29
N TRP A 123 0.09 -4.01 25.85
CA TRP A 123 -0.95 -4.62 25.04
C TRP A 123 -2.03 -5.23 25.95
N THR A 124 -3.27 -5.13 25.58
CA THR A 124 -4.41 -5.70 26.28
C THR A 124 -5.32 -6.43 25.30
N SER A 125 -5.66 -7.69 25.58
CA SER A 125 -6.59 -8.45 24.74
C SER A 125 -7.99 -7.83 24.80
N VAL A 126 -8.62 -7.71 23.65
CA VAL A 126 -9.99 -7.23 23.47
C VAL A 126 -10.82 -8.35 22.88
N PRO A 127 -12.04 -8.64 23.40
CA PRO A 127 -12.93 -9.62 22.79
C PRO A 127 -13.20 -9.27 21.31
N THR A 128 -13.09 -10.23 20.42
CA THR A 128 -13.40 -10.07 18.98
C THR A 128 -14.89 -10.29 18.72
N ALA A 129 -15.40 -9.72 17.62
CA ALA A 129 -16.71 -10.06 17.07
C ALA A 129 -16.57 -11.03 15.89
N GLY A 130 -17.64 -11.80 15.66
CA GLY A 130 -17.73 -12.77 14.57
C GLY A 130 -17.15 -14.13 14.91
N PRO A 131 -17.41 -15.14 14.08
CA PRO A 131 -16.83 -16.45 14.19
C PRO A 131 -15.32 -16.40 13.98
N ALA A 132 -14.61 -17.37 14.54
CA ALA A 132 -13.24 -17.61 14.10
C ALA A 132 -13.29 -18.06 12.64
N ASP A 133 -12.68 -17.29 11.75
CA ASP A 133 -12.62 -17.64 10.35
C ASP A 133 -11.41 -18.55 10.12
N ASP A 134 -11.68 -19.82 9.81
CA ASP A 134 -10.65 -20.81 9.48
C ASP A 134 -10.12 -20.65 8.06
N SER A 135 -10.76 -19.80 7.22
CA SER A 135 -10.55 -19.81 5.78
C SER A 135 -9.52 -18.77 5.30
N TRP A 136 -9.30 -17.66 6.03
CA TRP A 136 -8.36 -16.62 5.63
C TRP A 136 -7.60 -16.02 6.83
N PRO A 137 -6.26 -16.06 6.83
CA PRO A 137 -5.48 -15.48 7.92
C PRO A 137 -5.48 -13.93 7.91
N GLU A 138 -6.01 -13.30 6.87
CA GLU A 138 -5.90 -11.86 6.63
C GLU A 138 -7.24 -11.17 6.82
N VAL A 139 -7.68 -11.02 8.07
CA VAL A 139 -8.84 -10.20 8.41
C VAL A 139 -8.39 -8.75 8.53
N PRO A 140 -8.92 -7.82 7.71
CA PRO A 140 -8.55 -6.42 7.80
C PRO A 140 -9.14 -5.77 9.05
N ILE A 141 -8.33 -4.94 9.70
CA ILE A 141 -8.78 -4.00 10.70
C ILE A 141 -8.31 -2.60 10.34
N GLU A 142 -9.14 -1.60 10.62
CA GLU A 142 -8.76 -0.19 10.49
C GLU A 142 -9.28 0.60 11.69
N ALA A 143 -8.38 1.34 12.35
CA ALA A 143 -8.68 2.14 13.53
C ALA A 143 -8.56 3.63 13.23
N VAL A 144 -9.52 4.37 13.73
CA VAL A 144 -9.53 5.83 13.74
C VAL A 144 -9.91 6.31 15.15
N PRO A 145 -9.69 7.58 15.51
CA PRO A 145 -10.06 8.07 16.83
C PRO A 145 -11.49 7.68 17.23
N GLY A 146 -11.61 6.84 18.26
CA GLY A 146 -12.89 6.41 18.84
C GLY A 146 -13.62 5.27 18.12
N ARG A 147 -13.05 4.68 17.08
CA ARG A 147 -13.67 3.55 16.37
C ARG A 147 -12.64 2.61 15.76
N LEU A 148 -12.93 1.32 15.83
CA LEU A 148 -12.24 0.27 15.09
C LEU A 148 -13.24 -0.36 14.12
N PHE A 149 -12.82 -0.57 12.88
CA PHE A 149 -13.52 -1.34 11.87
C PHE A 149 -12.85 -2.70 11.70
N LYS A 150 -13.62 -3.72 11.38
CA LYS A 150 -13.13 -5.07 11.08
C LYS A 150 -13.95 -5.67 9.95
N GLY A 151 -13.29 -6.32 9.01
CA GLY A 151 -13.89 -7.06 7.89
C GLY A 151 -13.96 -8.56 8.13
N GLY A 152 -14.16 -9.31 7.05
CA GLY A 152 -14.33 -10.73 6.97
C GLY A 152 -15.72 -11.10 6.42
N ASP A 153 -16.38 -12.09 7.00
CA ASP A 153 -17.72 -12.57 6.64
C ASP A 153 -18.85 -11.57 6.91
N ALA A 154 -18.56 -10.52 7.66
CA ALA A 154 -19.43 -9.38 7.93
C ALA A 154 -18.58 -8.12 8.10
N LEU A 155 -19.23 -6.97 8.17
CA LEU A 155 -18.60 -5.73 8.58
C LEU A 155 -18.93 -5.48 10.06
N TYR A 156 -17.90 -5.13 10.81
CA TYR A 156 -18.01 -4.90 12.25
C TYR A 156 -17.47 -3.52 12.60
N THR A 157 -18.08 -2.88 13.59
CA THR A 157 -17.53 -1.67 14.20
C THR A 157 -17.44 -1.84 15.72
N TYR A 158 -16.37 -1.34 16.31
CA TYR A 158 -16.16 -1.32 17.75
C TYR A 158 -16.00 0.10 18.26
N SER A 159 -16.80 0.47 19.22
CA SER A 159 -16.72 1.75 19.94
C SER A 159 -17.27 1.61 21.36
N ASP A 160 -16.70 2.33 22.32
CA ASP A 160 -17.14 2.35 23.71
C ASP A 160 -17.28 0.93 24.34
N GLY A 161 -16.37 0.03 23.98
CA GLY A 161 -16.36 -1.33 24.50
C GLY A 161 -17.40 -2.29 23.88
N THR A 162 -18.08 -1.86 22.80
CA THR A 162 -19.19 -2.62 22.21
C THR A 162 -18.99 -2.83 20.71
N TRP A 163 -19.20 -4.07 20.26
CA TRP A 163 -19.26 -4.43 18.86
C TRP A 163 -20.66 -4.26 18.28
N GLN A 164 -20.72 -3.73 17.07
CA GLN A 164 -21.89 -3.73 16.21
C GLN A 164 -21.58 -4.55 14.95
N THR A 165 -22.49 -5.44 14.56
CA THR A 165 -22.34 -6.31 13.38
C THR A 165 -23.29 -5.87 12.28
N PHE A 166 -22.78 -5.79 11.07
CA PHE A 166 -23.52 -5.51 9.83
C PHE A 166 -23.39 -6.73 8.93
N ALA A 167 -24.47 -7.51 8.86
CA ALA A 167 -24.52 -8.70 8.02
C ALA A 167 -24.38 -8.33 6.54
N LEU A 168 -23.57 -9.08 5.83
CA LEU A 168 -23.42 -9.00 4.38
C LEU A 168 -24.28 -10.05 3.68
N PRO A 169 -24.56 -9.89 2.38
CA PRO A 169 -25.12 -10.96 1.57
C PRO A 169 -24.26 -12.24 1.62
N ASP A 170 -24.88 -13.38 1.37
CA ASP A 170 -24.16 -14.66 1.31
C ASP A 170 -23.00 -14.60 0.32
N LEU A 171 -21.89 -15.25 0.67
CA LEU A 171 -20.68 -15.37 -0.16
C LEU A 171 -19.93 -14.03 -0.39
N VAL A 172 -20.17 -13.03 0.42
CA VAL A 172 -19.32 -11.82 0.46
C VAL A 172 -18.26 -11.99 1.53
N ASP A 173 -17.01 -11.66 1.15
CA ASP A 173 -15.85 -11.65 2.02
C ASP A 173 -15.13 -10.29 1.88
N ILE A 174 -15.00 -9.57 2.99
CA ILE A 174 -14.34 -8.26 3.04
C ILE A 174 -12.85 -8.47 3.29
N ARG A 175 -12.02 -7.95 2.40
CA ARG A 175 -10.59 -8.18 2.37
C ARG A 175 -9.74 -6.99 2.73
N ASP A 176 -10.32 -5.77 2.63
CA ASP A 176 -9.62 -4.56 3.01
C ASP A 176 -10.59 -3.46 3.45
N ILE A 177 -10.12 -2.62 4.37
CA ILE A 177 -10.87 -1.49 4.92
C ILE A 177 -9.92 -0.31 5.06
N ASP A 178 -10.39 0.88 4.69
CA ASP A 178 -9.71 2.13 4.95
C ASP A 178 -10.70 3.18 5.45
N ALA A 179 -10.31 3.98 6.42
CA ALA A 179 -11.21 4.91 7.11
C ALA A 179 -10.66 6.32 7.21
N LEU A 180 -11.42 7.27 6.68
CA LEU A 180 -11.13 8.69 6.81
C LEU A 180 -11.48 9.23 8.20
N SER A 181 -12.46 8.63 8.86
CA SER A 181 -12.91 9.01 10.20
C SER A 181 -13.84 7.97 10.81
N ALA A 182 -14.23 8.14 12.07
CA ALA A 182 -15.25 7.31 12.72
C ALA A 182 -16.61 7.28 12.00
N ASN A 183 -16.86 8.22 11.10
CA ASN A 183 -18.13 8.37 10.39
C ASN A 183 -18.01 8.28 8.86
N ASP A 184 -16.81 7.95 8.36
CA ASP A 184 -16.53 7.85 6.94
C ASP A 184 -15.45 6.80 6.71
N ALA A 185 -15.84 5.65 6.17
CA ALA A 185 -14.93 4.54 5.91
C ALA A 185 -15.39 3.77 4.68
N TYR A 186 -14.45 3.06 4.07
CA TYR A 186 -14.68 2.25 2.89
C TYR A 186 -14.16 0.84 3.12
N ALA A 187 -14.89 -0.14 2.61
CA ALA A 187 -14.49 -1.54 2.68
C ALA A 187 -14.63 -2.17 1.30
N THR A 188 -13.68 -2.98 0.91
CA THR A 188 -13.72 -3.72 -0.34
C THR A 188 -13.53 -5.21 -0.11
N GLY A 189 -14.06 -6.00 -1.01
CA GLY A 189 -13.97 -7.44 -0.94
C GLY A 189 -14.53 -8.10 -2.19
N MET A 190 -14.84 -9.37 -2.05
CA MET A 190 -15.33 -10.20 -3.14
C MET A 190 -16.67 -10.81 -2.79
N GLN A 191 -17.58 -10.83 -3.75
CA GLN A 191 -18.77 -11.68 -3.71
C GLN A 191 -18.55 -12.87 -4.67
N TYR A 192 -18.68 -14.07 -4.17
CA TYR A 192 -18.45 -15.32 -4.92
C TYR A 192 -19.78 -15.96 -5.36
N PRO A 193 -20.34 -15.58 -6.51
CA PRO A 193 -21.43 -16.31 -7.13
C PRO A 193 -20.89 -17.58 -7.82
N VAL A 194 -21.82 -18.40 -8.32
CA VAL A 194 -21.51 -19.68 -8.98
C VAL A 194 -20.69 -19.51 -10.28
N ASP A 195 -20.65 -18.31 -10.84
CA ASP A 195 -20.09 -17.95 -12.14
C ASP A 195 -18.80 -17.08 -12.06
N GLY A 196 -18.22 -16.90 -10.89
CA GLY A 196 -16.98 -16.13 -10.68
C GLY A 196 -17.11 -15.05 -9.61
N GLY A 197 -15.99 -14.54 -9.11
CA GLY A 197 -15.96 -13.49 -8.09
C GLY A 197 -16.22 -12.10 -8.69
N HIS A 198 -17.01 -11.29 -8.00
CA HIS A 198 -17.25 -9.89 -8.33
C HIS A 198 -16.71 -9.00 -7.21
N PRO A 199 -16.00 -7.93 -7.53
CA PRO A 199 -15.56 -6.97 -6.52
C PRO A 199 -16.75 -6.22 -5.95
N VAL A 200 -16.76 -6.03 -4.64
CA VAL A 200 -17.78 -5.24 -3.94
C VAL A 200 -17.10 -4.15 -3.12
N THR A 201 -17.70 -2.98 -3.06
CA THR A 201 -17.22 -1.87 -2.24
C THR A 201 -18.39 -1.32 -1.43
N TYR A 202 -18.15 -1.10 -0.14
CA TYR A 202 -19.12 -0.54 0.80
C TYR A 202 -18.61 0.78 1.35
N HIS A 203 -19.52 1.70 1.59
CA HIS A 203 -19.27 2.98 2.25
C HIS A 203 -20.00 3.05 3.58
N TRP A 204 -19.30 3.48 4.63
CA TRP A 204 -19.81 3.76 5.96
C TRP A 204 -20.09 5.25 6.13
N ASP A 205 -21.33 5.60 6.49
CA ASP A 205 -21.80 6.99 6.67
C ASP A 205 -21.86 7.45 8.15
N GLY A 206 -21.25 6.67 9.06
CA GLY A 206 -21.34 6.89 10.50
C GLY A 206 -22.42 6.06 11.18
N THR A 207 -23.36 5.49 10.43
CA THR A 207 -24.52 4.74 10.95
C THR A 207 -24.74 3.40 10.27
N THR A 208 -24.48 3.29 8.98
CA THR A 208 -24.71 2.07 8.20
C THR A 208 -23.70 1.94 7.06
N TRP A 209 -23.45 0.69 6.67
CA TRP A 209 -22.73 0.35 5.46
C TRP A 209 -23.68 0.27 4.27
N THR A 210 -23.34 0.93 3.18
CA THR A 210 -24.11 0.94 1.93
C THR A 210 -23.23 0.43 0.80
N LEU A 211 -23.74 -0.55 0.04
CA LEU A 211 -23.09 -1.04 -1.17
C LEU A 211 -22.99 0.10 -2.20
N MET A 212 -21.81 0.35 -2.69
CA MET A 212 -21.53 1.31 -3.76
C MET A 212 -21.80 0.69 -5.14
N GLU A 213 -21.74 1.53 -6.17
CA GLU A 213 -21.67 1.05 -7.55
C GLU A 213 -20.43 0.17 -7.73
N GLU A 214 -20.55 -0.89 -8.53
CA GLU A 214 -19.45 -1.82 -8.79
C GLU A 214 -18.29 -1.10 -9.49
N PRO A 215 -17.07 -1.18 -8.95
CA PRO A 215 -15.91 -0.57 -9.61
C PRO A 215 -15.60 -1.29 -10.94
N PRO A 216 -15.14 -0.59 -11.99
CA PRO A 216 -14.81 -1.16 -13.28
C PRO A 216 -13.49 -1.95 -13.25
N VAL A 217 -13.34 -2.83 -12.27
CA VAL A 217 -12.24 -3.80 -12.21
C VAL A 217 -12.70 -5.13 -12.80
N ARG A 218 -11.75 -5.94 -13.25
CA ARG A 218 -12.10 -7.19 -13.96
C ARG A 218 -12.81 -8.18 -13.05
N THR A 219 -13.78 -8.87 -13.60
CA THR A 219 -14.40 -10.04 -12.96
C THR A 219 -13.35 -11.14 -12.74
N GLY A 220 -13.42 -11.83 -11.60
CA GLY A 220 -12.43 -12.82 -11.21
C GLY A 220 -11.18 -12.21 -10.54
N THR A 221 -11.22 -10.93 -10.17
CA THR A 221 -10.18 -10.28 -9.36
C THR A 221 -10.06 -10.98 -8.02
N ASP A 222 -8.89 -11.51 -7.73
CA ASP A 222 -8.67 -12.34 -6.54
C ASP A 222 -8.26 -11.51 -5.30
N THR A 223 -7.57 -10.39 -5.50
CA THR A 223 -7.19 -9.49 -4.42
C THR A 223 -7.96 -8.18 -4.54
N ALA A 224 -8.63 -7.77 -3.47
CA ALA A 224 -9.26 -6.46 -3.36
C ALA A 224 -8.53 -5.64 -2.30
N LYS A 225 -8.00 -4.49 -2.69
CA LYS A 225 -7.34 -3.51 -1.84
C LYS A 225 -8.01 -2.16 -2.00
N ILE A 226 -8.05 -1.38 -0.91
CA ILE A 226 -8.69 -0.07 -0.89
C ILE A 226 -7.78 0.98 -0.27
N ALA A 227 -7.80 2.19 -0.80
CA ALA A 227 -7.14 3.35 -0.23
C ALA A 227 -8.07 4.55 -0.35
N ALA A 228 -8.49 5.11 0.78
CA ALA A 228 -9.35 6.29 0.86
C ALA A 228 -8.49 7.53 1.19
N VAL A 229 -8.45 8.48 0.27
CA VAL A 229 -7.72 9.75 0.46
C VAL A 229 -8.66 10.86 0.92
N ALA A 230 -9.87 10.85 0.37
CA ALA A 230 -10.95 11.79 0.67
C ALA A 230 -12.29 11.15 0.26
N PRO A 231 -13.45 11.71 0.68
CA PRO A 231 -14.77 11.17 0.28
C PRO A 231 -15.01 11.18 -1.23
N ASP A 232 -14.29 12.01 -1.96
CA ASP A 232 -14.29 12.13 -3.42
C ASP A 232 -12.99 11.58 -4.07
N SER A 233 -12.22 10.81 -3.33
CA SER A 233 -11.00 10.17 -3.84
C SER A 233 -10.72 8.86 -3.11
N VAL A 234 -11.25 7.76 -3.67
CA VAL A 234 -11.08 6.41 -3.16
C VAL A 234 -10.57 5.51 -4.28
N TYR A 235 -9.58 4.71 -3.99
CA TYR A 235 -8.98 3.77 -4.94
C TYR A 235 -9.32 2.35 -4.55
N VAL A 236 -9.67 1.51 -5.53
CA VAL A 236 -9.82 0.06 -5.37
C VAL A 236 -8.91 -0.62 -6.38
N ALA A 237 -8.18 -1.62 -5.93
CA ALA A 237 -7.23 -2.33 -6.76
C ALA A 237 -7.26 -3.84 -6.52
N GLY A 238 -6.84 -4.59 -7.54
CA GLY A 238 -6.71 -6.03 -7.47
C GLY A 238 -6.15 -6.59 -8.77
N TRP A 239 -6.19 -7.89 -8.93
CA TRP A 239 -5.76 -8.58 -10.15
C TRP A 239 -6.67 -9.79 -10.44
N ALA A 240 -6.73 -10.18 -11.70
CA ALA A 240 -7.44 -11.38 -12.14
C ALA A 240 -6.48 -12.28 -12.91
N ASP A 241 -6.76 -13.58 -12.93
CA ASP A 241 -6.05 -14.51 -13.79
C ASP A 241 -6.21 -14.10 -15.26
N GLY A 242 -5.10 -14.15 -15.98
CA GLY A 242 -5.13 -14.02 -17.44
C GLY A 242 -5.90 -15.18 -18.08
N SER A 243 -6.51 -14.94 -19.24
CA SER A 243 -7.16 -16.01 -20.01
C SER A 243 -6.14 -17.09 -20.40
N ASP A 244 -6.54 -18.38 -20.33
CA ASP A 244 -5.73 -19.52 -20.75
C ASP A 244 -4.37 -19.66 -20.03
N ALA A 245 -4.33 -19.42 -18.71
CA ALA A 245 -3.10 -19.39 -17.91
C ALA A 245 -2.07 -18.34 -18.38
N GLY A 246 -2.57 -17.25 -18.92
CA GLY A 246 -1.77 -16.05 -19.19
C GLY A 246 -1.33 -15.33 -17.93
N PRO A 247 -0.48 -14.29 -18.04
CA PRO A 247 -0.02 -13.52 -16.90
C PRO A 247 -1.19 -12.82 -16.19
N PRO A 248 -1.01 -12.45 -14.89
CA PRO A 248 -2.02 -11.75 -14.14
C PRO A 248 -2.34 -10.39 -14.76
N VAL A 249 -3.60 -10.01 -14.67
CA VAL A 249 -4.08 -8.73 -15.19
C VAL A 249 -4.47 -7.84 -14.02
N PRO A 250 -3.65 -6.84 -13.67
CA PRO A 250 -4.00 -5.88 -12.63
C PRO A 250 -5.18 -5.03 -13.06
N SER A 251 -5.89 -4.49 -12.09
CA SER A 251 -6.96 -3.52 -12.29
C SER A 251 -6.94 -2.51 -11.16
N VAL A 252 -7.06 -1.22 -11.49
CA VAL A 252 -7.15 -0.13 -10.52
C VAL A 252 -8.28 0.81 -10.95
N ALA A 253 -9.20 1.10 -10.02
CA ALA A 253 -10.29 2.03 -10.21
C ALA A 253 -10.22 3.17 -9.19
N HIS A 254 -10.62 4.38 -9.61
CA HIS A 254 -10.68 5.58 -8.79
C HIS A 254 -12.12 6.10 -8.73
N TRP A 255 -12.64 6.31 -7.53
CA TRP A 255 -13.90 6.99 -7.25
C TRP A 255 -13.65 8.49 -7.11
N ASP A 256 -14.37 9.30 -7.90
CA ASP A 256 -14.24 10.76 -7.91
C ASP A 256 -15.34 11.49 -7.10
N GLY A 257 -16.02 10.78 -6.20
CA GLY A 257 -17.17 11.27 -5.45
C GLY A 257 -18.51 11.07 -6.16
N THR A 258 -18.50 10.73 -7.44
CA THR A 258 -19.72 10.58 -8.27
C THR A 258 -19.73 9.32 -9.12
N ALA A 259 -18.57 8.87 -9.59
CA ALA A 259 -18.46 7.72 -10.47
C ALA A 259 -17.06 7.06 -10.34
N TRP A 260 -17.01 5.78 -10.63
CA TRP A 260 -15.77 5.05 -10.78
C TRP A 260 -15.13 5.27 -12.14
N LYS A 261 -13.80 5.30 -12.17
CA LYS A 261 -12.98 5.45 -13.35
C LYS A 261 -11.90 4.39 -13.37
N ASP A 262 -11.78 3.64 -14.45
CA ASP A 262 -10.63 2.76 -14.67
C ASP A 262 -9.37 3.62 -14.88
N ILE A 263 -8.37 3.43 -14.04
CA ILE A 263 -7.06 4.09 -14.13
C ILE A 263 -5.92 3.09 -14.25
N THR A 264 -6.21 1.83 -14.56
CA THR A 264 -5.22 0.75 -14.70
C THR A 264 -4.07 1.12 -15.65
N GLY A 265 -4.39 1.78 -16.77
CA GLY A 265 -3.41 2.42 -17.66
C GLY A 265 -2.31 1.47 -18.14
N ALA A 266 -1.06 1.75 -17.73
CA ALA A 266 0.14 1.02 -18.16
C ALA A 266 0.48 -0.19 -17.29
N LEU A 267 -0.27 -0.46 -16.20
CA LEU A 267 -0.05 -1.63 -15.37
C LEU A 267 -0.36 -2.91 -16.16
N ALA A 268 0.56 -3.85 -16.17
CA ALA A 268 0.42 -5.14 -16.83
C ALA A 268 1.22 -6.21 -16.10
N ASP A 269 0.81 -7.47 -16.25
CA ASP A 269 1.54 -8.65 -15.78
C ASP A 269 1.95 -8.59 -14.29
N LEU A 270 1.07 -8.04 -13.45
CA LEU A 270 1.32 -7.77 -12.03
C LEU A 270 0.30 -8.50 -11.14
N TYR A 271 0.76 -9.40 -10.27
CA TYR A 271 -0.01 -9.82 -9.10
C TYR A 271 0.00 -8.69 -8.08
N LEU A 272 -1.01 -7.83 -8.12
CA LEU A 272 -1.11 -6.66 -7.26
C LEU A 272 -1.49 -7.09 -5.84
N HIS A 273 -0.67 -6.74 -4.85
CA HIS A 273 -0.85 -7.15 -3.46
C HIS A 273 -1.20 -6.00 -2.52
N ALA A 274 -0.67 -4.80 -2.75
CA ALA A 274 -0.87 -3.67 -1.86
C ALA A 274 -0.96 -2.34 -2.60
N ILE A 275 -1.68 -1.40 -1.99
CA ILE A 275 -1.78 -0.01 -2.44
C ILE A 275 -1.67 0.93 -1.25
N ALA A 276 -1.15 2.13 -1.46
CA ALA A 276 -1.16 3.21 -0.48
C ALA A 276 -1.18 4.58 -1.16
N PRO A 277 -1.86 5.58 -0.58
CA PRO A 277 -1.78 6.94 -1.09
C PRO A 277 -0.37 7.51 -0.93
N ASP A 278 0.04 8.37 -1.86
CA ASP A 278 1.34 9.06 -1.81
C ASP A 278 1.31 10.36 -0.99
N GLY A 279 0.16 10.68 -0.38
CA GLY A 279 -0.05 11.92 0.37
C GLY A 279 -0.10 13.19 -0.49
N ARG A 280 -0.07 13.09 -1.82
CA ARG A 280 -0.05 14.21 -2.79
C ARG A 280 -1.16 14.09 -3.84
N GLY A 281 -2.07 13.13 -3.66
CA GLY A 281 -3.17 12.85 -4.58
C GLY A 281 -2.85 11.76 -5.60
N GLY A 282 -1.73 11.09 -5.47
CA GLY A 282 -1.33 9.91 -6.23
C GLY A 282 -1.43 8.63 -5.41
N LEU A 283 -0.98 7.53 -6.00
CA LEU A 283 -1.09 6.19 -5.45
C LEU A 283 0.18 5.38 -5.71
N TRP A 284 0.63 4.66 -4.70
CA TRP A 284 1.60 3.60 -4.84
C TRP A 284 0.90 2.25 -4.93
N VAL A 285 1.40 1.37 -5.78
CA VAL A 285 1.02 -0.04 -5.81
C VAL A 285 2.26 -0.92 -5.88
N THR A 286 2.16 -2.12 -5.32
CA THR A 286 3.22 -3.13 -5.40
C THR A 286 2.63 -4.52 -5.57
N GLY A 287 3.45 -5.45 -5.99
CA GLY A 287 3.09 -6.84 -6.20
C GLY A 287 4.19 -7.61 -6.91
N ASN A 288 3.87 -8.82 -7.32
CA ASN A 288 4.81 -9.67 -8.04
C ASN A 288 4.71 -9.42 -9.55
N ASP A 289 5.73 -8.79 -10.11
CA ASP A 289 5.83 -8.49 -11.54
C ASP A 289 6.23 -9.74 -12.35
N GLN A 290 5.46 -10.05 -13.36
CA GLN A 290 5.65 -11.20 -14.23
C GLN A 290 6.25 -10.83 -15.60
N THR A 291 6.58 -9.57 -15.84
CA THR A 291 7.16 -9.11 -17.12
C THR A 291 8.54 -9.70 -17.39
N GLU A 292 9.32 -9.96 -16.32
CA GLU A 292 10.62 -10.63 -16.39
C GLU A 292 10.67 -11.82 -15.42
N PRO A 293 10.04 -12.96 -15.73
CA PRO A 293 9.86 -14.08 -14.79
C PRO A 293 11.16 -14.76 -14.34
N THR A 294 12.29 -14.41 -14.92
CA THR A 294 13.62 -14.93 -14.54
C THR A 294 14.38 -14.01 -13.59
N ARG A 295 13.83 -12.85 -13.27
CA ARG A 295 14.45 -11.84 -12.42
C ARG A 295 13.45 -11.36 -11.38
N ALA A 296 13.72 -11.68 -10.13
CA ALA A 296 12.92 -11.22 -9.02
C ALA A 296 13.56 -9.95 -8.46
N GLU A 297 12.98 -8.81 -8.77
CA GLU A 297 13.32 -7.52 -8.16
C GLU A 297 12.06 -6.98 -7.49
N PRO A 298 12.20 -6.30 -6.34
CA PRO A 298 11.10 -5.53 -5.79
C PRO A 298 10.62 -4.51 -6.83
N VAL A 299 9.31 -4.42 -7.01
CA VAL A 299 8.72 -3.50 -7.99
C VAL A 299 7.62 -2.68 -7.35
N PHE A 300 7.70 -1.39 -7.56
CA PHE A 300 6.70 -0.41 -7.17
C PHE A 300 6.23 0.37 -8.40
N TRP A 301 4.97 0.71 -8.41
CA TRP A 301 4.40 1.57 -9.42
C TRP A 301 3.79 2.79 -8.74
N HIS A 302 4.13 3.97 -9.24
CA HIS A 302 3.61 5.24 -8.76
C HIS A 302 2.68 5.86 -9.79
N PHE A 303 1.49 6.22 -9.34
CA PHE A 303 0.52 7.02 -10.11
C PHE A 303 0.55 8.46 -9.60
N ASP A 304 0.90 9.40 -10.45
CA ASP A 304 1.01 10.84 -10.12
C ASP A 304 -0.34 11.60 -10.26
N GLY A 305 -1.46 10.88 -10.38
CA GLY A 305 -2.78 11.42 -10.72
C GLY A 305 -3.06 11.42 -12.24
N THR A 306 -2.08 11.09 -13.06
CA THR A 306 -2.20 11.13 -14.54
C THR A 306 -1.55 9.92 -15.21
N THR A 307 -0.35 9.56 -14.79
CA THR A 307 0.48 8.52 -15.40
C THR A 307 1.07 7.58 -14.37
N TRP A 308 1.30 6.34 -14.79
CA TRP A 308 2.01 5.34 -14.00
C TRP A 308 3.50 5.33 -14.34
N THR A 309 4.35 5.30 -13.33
CA THR A 309 5.80 5.13 -13.45
C THR A 309 6.23 3.91 -12.65
N LYS A 310 7.00 3.01 -13.30
CA LYS A 310 7.56 1.82 -12.65
C LYS A 310 8.89 2.17 -11.99
N GLU A 311 9.04 1.76 -10.75
CA GLU A 311 10.26 1.94 -9.96
C GLU A 311 10.77 0.60 -9.43
N ALA A 312 12.09 0.44 -9.40
CA ALA A 312 12.72 -0.71 -8.75
C ALA A 312 12.88 -0.44 -7.25
N GLY A 313 12.52 -1.41 -6.44
CA GLY A 313 12.87 -1.42 -5.02
C GLY A 313 14.32 -1.79 -4.78
N ALA A 314 14.73 -1.80 -3.53
CA ALA A 314 16.09 -2.13 -3.12
C ALA A 314 16.24 -3.64 -2.94
N LEU A 315 17.35 -4.19 -3.40
CA LEU A 315 17.66 -5.59 -3.16
C LEU A 315 18.20 -5.79 -1.74
N ALA A 316 17.67 -6.77 -1.02
CA ALA A 316 18.28 -7.21 0.23
C ALA A 316 19.70 -7.75 -0.05
N PRO A 317 20.69 -7.49 0.83
CA PRO A 317 22.10 -7.81 0.56
C PRO A 317 22.36 -9.30 0.30
N ASP A 318 21.55 -10.19 0.87
CA ASP A 318 21.63 -11.65 0.75
C ASP A 318 20.43 -12.27 0.02
N GLY A 319 19.60 -11.44 -0.64
CA GLY A 319 18.41 -11.88 -1.36
C GLY A 319 18.75 -12.64 -2.65
N ASP A 320 17.91 -13.59 -3.03
CA ASP A 320 17.98 -14.23 -4.34
C ASP A 320 17.39 -13.27 -5.40
N THR A 321 18.08 -13.16 -6.53
CA THR A 321 17.60 -12.40 -7.69
C THR A 321 16.92 -13.28 -8.73
N ARG A 322 16.73 -14.57 -8.44
CA ARG A 322 15.94 -15.53 -9.25
C ARG A 322 14.51 -15.54 -8.71
N TRP A 323 13.56 -15.77 -9.57
CA TRP A 323 12.13 -15.71 -9.23
C TRP A 323 11.65 -16.86 -8.32
N PRO A 324 10.59 -16.63 -7.49
CA PRO A 324 10.07 -15.39 -6.91
C PRO A 324 10.72 -15.16 -5.53
N SER A 325 11.55 -14.16 -5.39
CA SER A 325 12.35 -13.98 -4.18
C SER A 325 11.91 -12.82 -3.29
N TYR A 326 11.03 -11.94 -3.77
CA TYR A 326 10.54 -10.80 -3.03
C TYR A 326 9.02 -10.71 -3.12
N THR A 327 8.34 -10.56 -1.99
CA THR A 327 6.90 -10.35 -1.92
C THR A 327 6.59 -9.27 -0.90
N PHE A 328 5.89 -8.22 -1.32
CA PHE A 328 5.35 -7.22 -0.43
C PHE A 328 3.85 -7.46 -0.26
N TYR A 329 3.39 -7.43 0.99
CA TYR A 329 2.01 -7.71 1.36
C TYR A 329 1.23 -6.45 1.69
N ASP A 330 1.92 -5.38 2.17
CA ASP A 330 1.28 -4.16 2.58
C ASP A 330 2.15 -2.92 2.36
N LEU A 331 1.47 -1.79 2.16
CA LEU A 331 2.03 -0.45 2.02
C LEU A 331 1.31 0.49 2.99
N ALA A 332 2.04 1.38 3.64
CA ALA A 332 1.46 2.46 4.43
C ALA A 332 2.19 3.78 4.20
N PRO A 333 1.48 4.92 4.11
CA PRO A 333 2.13 6.21 4.09
C PRO A 333 3.00 6.40 5.35
N ALA A 334 4.20 6.96 5.20
CA ALA A 334 4.93 7.52 6.32
C ALA A 334 4.46 8.97 6.46
N ASP A 335 3.56 9.20 7.42
CA ASP A 335 2.80 10.44 7.53
C ASP A 335 3.66 11.70 7.48
N GLY A 336 3.24 12.67 6.66
CA GLY A 336 3.80 14.02 6.62
C GLY A 336 4.93 14.24 5.62
N THR A 337 5.54 13.21 5.03
CA THR A 337 6.66 13.34 4.09
C THR A 337 6.31 13.03 2.64
N GLY A 338 5.28 12.22 2.42
CA GLY A 338 4.98 11.58 1.14
C GLY A 338 5.84 10.35 0.88
N ASP A 339 6.58 9.90 1.88
CA ASP A 339 7.26 8.60 1.88
C ASP A 339 6.28 7.48 2.18
N VAL A 340 6.63 6.25 1.81
CA VAL A 340 5.80 5.07 2.01
C VAL A 340 6.64 3.93 2.58
N TRP A 341 6.11 3.22 3.54
CA TRP A 341 6.63 1.95 4.02
C TRP A 341 6.07 0.80 3.19
N ALA A 342 6.92 -0.17 2.88
CA ALA A 342 6.55 -1.43 2.28
C ALA A 342 7.03 -2.59 3.15
N VAL A 343 6.18 -3.56 3.44
CA VAL A 343 6.52 -4.72 4.27
C VAL A 343 6.20 -6.03 3.56
N GLY A 344 7.04 -7.02 3.81
CA GLY A 344 6.90 -8.31 3.19
C GLY A 344 7.98 -9.29 3.62
N ASP A 345 8.40 -10.10 2.69
CA ASP A 345 9.51 -11.03 2.86
C ASP A 345 10.33 -11.22 1.57
N TYR A 346 11.49 -11.81 1.75
CA TYR A 346 12.33 -12.27 0.66
C TYR A 346 12.99 -13.60 0.99
N SER A 347 13.39 -14.34 -0.04
CA SER A 347 14.14 -15.58 0.12
C SER A 347 15.61 -15.41 -0.27
N THR A 348 16.46 -16.14 0.46
CA THR A 348 17.89 -16.25 0.12
C THR A 348 18.09 -17.26 -1.01
N PRO A 349 19.25 -17.24 -1.70
CA PRO A 349 19.61 -18.32 -2.61
C PRO A 349 19.58 -19.69 -1.93
N MET A 350 19.17 -20.71 -2.68
CA MET A 350 19.23 -22.09 -2.19
C MET A 350 20.65 -22.47 -1.78
N ASP A 351 20.77 -23.06 -0.61
CA ASP A 351 22.04 -23.60 -0.15
C ASP A 351 22.42 -24.91 -0.87
N ALA A 352 23.53 -25.55 -0.47
CA ALA A 352 24.00 -26.80 -1.08
C ALA A 352 23.06 -28.01 -0.82
N HIS A 353 22.10 -27.87 0.10
CA HIS A 353 21.11 -28.89 0.46
C HIS A 353 19.75 -28.61 -0.23
N GLY A 354 19.62 -27.48 -0.90
CA GLY A 354 18.39 -27.04 -1.55
C GLY A 354 17.45 -26.29 -0.62
N ASP A 355 17.91 -25.90 0.58
CA ASP A 355 17.13 -25.13 1.54
C ASP A 355 17.25 -23.62 1.25
N GLN A 356 16.13 -22.90 1.38
CA GLN A 356 16.07 -21.43 1.32
C GLN A 356 15.63 -20.90 2.69
N ALA A 357 16.27 -19.83 3.14
CA ALA A 357 15.75 -19.06 4.26
C ALA A 357 14.81 -17.96 3.76
N ILE A 358 13.76 -17.70 4.54
CA ILE A 358 12.84 -16.58 4.32
C ILE A 358 13.09 -15.56 5.42
N HIS A 359 13.18 -14.31 5.05
CA HIS A 359 13.44 -13.19 5.96
C HIS A 359 12.45 -12.07 5.73
N GLY A 360 11.95 -11.47 6.80
CA GLY A 360 11.14 -10.27 6.72
C GLY A 360 11.91 -9.12 6.09
N LEU A 361 11.20 -8.36 5.27
CA LEU A 361 11.72 -7.21 4.54
C LEU A 361 10.88 -5.98 4.85
N ILE A 362 11.55 -4.87 5.13
CA ILE A 362 10.92 -3.55 5.16
C ILE A 362 11.74 -2.63 4.26
N GLU A 363 11.05 -2.00 3.32
CA GLU A 363 11.61 -0.90 2.55
C GLU A 363 10.88 0.40 2.87
N ARG A 364 11.55 1.51 2.62
CA ARG A 364 10.97 2.84 2.69
C ARG A 364 11.30 3.60 1.42
N SER A 365 10.31 4.24 0.83
CA SER A 365 10.58 5.28 -0.17
C SER A 365 11.11 6.53 0.53
N SER A 366 12.02 7.23 -0.09
CA SER A 366 12.46 8.54 0.35
C SER A 366 12.41 9.51 -0.82
N THR A 367 11.65 10.58 -0.67
CA THR A 367 11.75 11.70 -1.59
C THR A 367 13.07 12.42 -1.28
N PRO A 368 14.00 12.57 -2.24
CA PRO A 368 15.21 13.34 -1.98
C PRO A 368 14.83 14.74 -1.51
N SER A 369 15.31 15.13 -0.34
CA SER A 369 15.15 16.50 0.14
C SER A 369 15.74 17.44 -0.91
N GLU A 370 14.96 18.41 -1.38
CA GLU A 370 15.53 19.49 -2.19
C GLU A 370 16.73 20.03 -1.44
N ALA A 371 17.93 19.77 -2.00
CA ALA A 371 19.14 20.34 -1.45
C ALA A 371 18.93 21.86 -1.37
N SER A 372 18.86 22.41 -0.17
CA SER A 372 18.77 23.85 0.02
C SER A 372 19.93 24.48 -0.73
N THR A 373 19.66 25.02 -1.89
CA THR A 373 20.59 25.88 -2.59
C THR A 373 20.76 27.11 -1.72
N GLY A 374 21.69 27.00 -0.77
CA GLY A 374 22.13 28.09 0.07
C GLY A 374 22.66 29.20 -0.83
N SER A 375 21.98 30.33 -0.77
CA SER A 375 22.36 31.61 -1.33
C SER A 375 23.62 32.17 -0.67
#